data_aeaa42005338b83b6b6cec047a4a6cdd
#
_entry.id   aeaa42005338b83b6b6cec047a4a6cdd
#
_cell.length_a   1.000
_cell.length_b   1.000
_cell.length_c   1.000
_cell.angle_alpha   90.00
_cell.angle_beta   90.00
_cell.angle_gamma   90.00
#
_symmetry.space_group_name_H-M   'P 1'
#
loop_
_entity.id
_entity.type
_entity.pdbx_description
1 polymer ?
#
loop_
_entity_poly.entity_id
_entity_poly.type
_entity_poly.pdbx_seq_one_letter_code
_entity_poly.pdbx_strand_id
1 'polypeptide(L)'
;MHARILARVRDDLADRVPFQTALDIGCGAGLSTAPLRPLARQCIGLEPAEAMLATSRTLVPQASFVVGNAARLPCPAASIDLVVAAGSLNFMPLDDALADIHRVLTPDGVLVAYDWTTAREFVNDPALDAWFREFTTRYPRPSTEAIFLDPPTLARCASAFTLANAMTFAWPLMMTTEAYERYMLTETNVAAAVRGGTPLDEIRTWCRATLADVFAGRPHEVRFHGYIAYLHPWVG
;
A
#
# COMPACT_ATOMS: atom_id res chain seq x y z
N MET A 1 -8.65 1.16 -3.02
CA MET A 1 -7.53 1.39 -3.97
C MET A 1 -6.87 0.08 -4.38
N HIS A 2 -6.41 -0.78 -3.46
CA HIS A 2 -5.72 -2.04 -3.79
C HIS A 2 -6.39 -2.85 -4.92
N ALA A 3 -7.70 -3.08 -4.83
CA ALA A 3 -8.41 -3.84 -5.86
C ALA A 3 -8.32 -3.22 -7.26
N ARG A 4 -8.40 -1.89 -7.37
CA ARG A 4 -8.27 -1.17 -8.65
C ARG A 4 -6.85 -1.24 -9.20
N ILE A 5 -5.85 -1.10 -8.34
CA ILE A 5 -4.44 -1.21 -8.72
C ILE A 5 -4.14 -2.64 -9.19
N LEU A 6 -4.52 -3.66 -8.40
CA LEU A 6 -4.23 -5.05 -8.76
C LEU A 6 -5.04 -5.56 -9.95
N ALA A 7 -6.23 -4.99 -10.23
CA ALA A 7 -6.92 -5.21 -11.50
C ALA A 7 -6.09 -4.67 -12.68
N ARG A 8 -5.51 -3.47 -12.55
CA ARG A 8 -4.60 -2.93 -13.57
C ARG A 8 -3.35 -3.79 -13.73
N VAL A 9 -2.72 -4.24 -12.63
CA VAL A 9 -1.56 -5.16 -12.67
C VAL A 9 -1.91 -6.45 -13.39
N ARG A 10 -3.10 -7.01 -13.14
CA ARG A 10 -3.57 -8.21 -13.86
C ARG A 10 -3.67 -7.96 -15.35
N ASP A 11 -4.20 -6.82 -15.77
CA ASP A 11 -4.38 -6.49 -17.17
C ASP A 11 -3.03 -6.22 -17.86
N ASP A 12 -2.08 -5.56 -17.15
CA ASP A 12 -0.74 -5.29 -17.66
C ASP A 12 0.14 -6.56 -17.76
N LEU A 13 -0.14 -7.59 -16.97
CA LEU A 13 0.58 -8.86 -16.93
C LEU A 13 -0.30 -10.04 -17.41
N ALA A 14 -1.30 -9.78 -18.27
CA ALA A 14 -2.32 -10.75 -18.66
C ALA A 14 -1.75 -12.05 -19.24
N ASP A 15 -0.66 -11.97 -20.00
CA ASP A 15 0.01 -13.13 -20.60
C ASP A 15 0.69 -14.05 -19.59
N ARG A 16 0.83 -13.59 -18.35
CA ARG A 16 1.52 -14.30 -17.24
C ARG A 16 0.58 -14.78 -16.15
N VAL A 17 -0.63 -14.26 -16.10
CA VAL A 17 -1.66 -14.61 -15.11
C VAL A 17 -2.36 -15.92 -15.50
N PRO A 18 -2.57 -16.86 -14.56
CA PRO A 18 -2.21 -16.79 -13.16
C PRO A 18 -0.75 -17.20 -12.89
N PHE A 19 -0.06 -16.44 -12.05
CA PHE A 19 1.22 -16.84 -11.49
C PHE A 19 1.08 -18.09 -10.61
N GLN A 20 2.14 -18.86 -10.41
CA GLN A 20 2.09 -20.00 -9.51
C GLN A 20 2.07 -19.55 -8.05
N THR A 21 3.01 -18.65 -7.67
CA THR A 21 3.12 -18.14 -6.30
C THR A 21 3.30 -16.62 -6.28
N ALA A 22 2.47 -15.93 -5.51
CA ALA A 22 2.61 -14.51 -5.22
C ALA A 22 2.88 -14.27 -3.73
N LEU A 23 3.79 -13.35 -3.43
CA LEU A 23 4.16 -12.89 -2.09
C LEU A 23 3.81 -11.41 -1.93
N ASP A 24 2.99 -11.10 -0.93
CA ASP A 24 2.62 -9.74 -0.52
C ASP A 24 3.46 -9.35 0.69
N ILE A 25 4.45 -8.48 0.52
CA ILE A 25 5.38 -8.07 1.59
C ILE A 25 4.88 -6.84 2.34
N GLY A 26 4.83 -6.93 3.66
CA GLY A 26 4.20 -5.92 4.51
C GLY A 26 2.70 -5.89 4.29
N CYS A 27 2.07 -7.06 4.25
CA CYS A 27 0.66 -7.22 3.89
C CYS A 27 -0.33 -6.63 4.92
N GLY A 28 0.15 -6.26 6.11
CA GLY A 28 -0.67 -5.70 7.18
C GLY A 28 -1.90 -6.56 7.49
N ALA A 29 -3.07 -5.97 7.42
CA ALA A 29 -4.35 -6.65 7.65
C ALA A 29 -4.86 -7.45 6.41
N GLY A 30 -4.08 -7.59 5.34
CA GLY A 30 -4.42 -8.39 4.17
C GLY A 30 -5.24 -7.66 3.10
N LEU A 31 -5.33 -6.33 3.16
CA LEU A 31 -6.12 -5.53 2.20
C LEU A 31 -5.54 -5.57 0.78
N SER A 32 -4.22 -5.71 0.63
CA SER A 32 -3.52 -5.95 -0.63
C SER A 32 -3.55 -7.42 -1.04
N THR A 33 -3.49 -8.33 -0.08
CA THR A 33 -3.50 -9.78 -0.32
C THR A 33 -4.84 -10.26 -0.89
N ALA A 34 -5.96 -9.72 -0.42
CA ALA A 34 -7.29 -10.11 -0.89
C ALA A 34 -7.46 -9.97 -2.42
N PRO A 35 -7.20 -8.80 -3.03
CA PRO A 35 -7.31 -8.63 -4.48
C PRO A 35 -6.11 -9.21 -5.26
N LEU A 36 -5.07 -9.75 -4.61
CA LEU A 36 -3.97 -10.46 -5.25
C LEU A 36 -4.36 -11.88 -5.70
N ARG A 37 -5.35 -12.48 -5.03
CA ARG A 37 -5.79 -13.87 -5.30
C ARG A 37 -6.16 -14.21 -6.75
N PRO A 38 -6.82 -13.34 -7.52
CA PRO A 38 -7.09 -13.64 -8.94
C PRO A 38 -5.82 -13.65 -9.82
N LEU A 39 -4.69 -13.16 -9.32
CA LEU A 39 -3.44 -13.10 -10.08
C LEU A 39 -2.56 -14.34 -9.88
N ALA A 40 -2.75 -15.11 -8.78
CA ALA A 40 -1.89 -16.25 -8.48
C ALA A 40 -2.66 -17.44 -7.89
N ARG A 41 -2.14 -18.64 -8.10
CA ARG A 41 -2.69 -19.89 -7.53
C ARG A 41 -2.46 -19.98 -6.03
N GLN A 42 -1.29 -19.51 -5.57
CA GLN A 42 -0.93 -19.43 -4.16
C GLN A 42 -0.58 -17.98 -3.80
N CYS A 43 -1.16 -17.47 -2.72
CA CYS A 43 -0.88 -16.15 -2.20
C CYS A 43 -0.35 -16.28 -0.77
N ILE A 44 0.79 -15.65 -0.51
CA ILE A 44 1.44 -15.60 0.79
C ILE A 44 1.51 -14.14 1.22
N GLY A 45 1.03 -13.81 2.40
CA GLY A 45 1.22 -12.50 3.03
C GLY A 45 2.31 -12.57 4.09
N LEU A 46 3.27 -11.65 4.04
CA LEU A 46 4.34 -11.50 5.03
C LEU A 46 4.17 -10.18 5.77
N GLU A 47 4.17 -10.24 7.10
CA GLU A 47 4.00 -9.07 7.96
C GLU A 47 4.75 -9.29 9.29
N PRO A 48 5.53 -8.32 9.79
CA PRO A 48 6.22 -8.48 11.07
C PRO A 48 5.27 -8.42 12.30
N ALA A 49 4.13 -7.74 12.21
CA ALA A 49 3.18 -7.58 13.31
C ALA A 49 2.15 -8.72 13.35
N GLU A 50 2.34 -9.69 14.26
CA GLU A 50 1.41 -10.83 14.44
C GLU A 50 -0.04 -10.38 14.67
N ALA A 51 -0.25 -9.26 15.38
CA ALA A 51 -1.59 -8.72 15.62
C ALA A 51 -2.32 -8.34 14.32
N MET A 52 -1.59 -7.88 13.30
CA MET A 52 -2.15 -7.58 11.97
C MET A 52 -2.53 -8.86 11.23
N LEU A 53 -1.71 -9.91 11.37
CA LEU A 53 -1.97 -11.22 10.73
C LEU A 53 -3.21 -11.92 11.28
N ALA A 54 -3.60 -11.69 12.53
CA ALA A 54 -4.86 -12.20 13.06
C ALA A 54 -6.05 -11.67 12.25
N THR A 55 -6.02 -10.41 11.86
CA THR A 55 -7.05 -9.79 10.99
C THR A 55 -6.97 -10.33 9.57
N SER A 56 -5.77 -10.44 9.00
CA SER A 56 -5.60 -10.91 7.62
C SER A 56 -6.03 -12.36 7.43
N ARG A 57 -5.78 -13.25 8.40
CA ARG A 57 -6.28 -14.65 8.38
C ARG A 57 -7.82 -14.72 8.36
N THR A 58 -8.47 -13.79 9.03
CA THR A 58 -9.94 -13.68 9.00
C THR A 58 -10.45 -13.10 7.69
N LEU A 59 -9.78 -12.07 7.17
CA LEU A 59 -10.19 -11.36 5.96
C LEU A 59 -9.95 -12.19 4.69
N VAL A 60 -8.83 -12.94 4.65
CA VAL A 60 -8.40 -13.71 3.46
C VAL A 60 -8.04 -15.16 3.87
N PRO A 61 -9.01 -15.97 4.31
CA PRO A 61 -8.74 -17.31 4.85
C PRO A 61 -8.15 -18.29 3.82
N GLN A 62 -8.13 -17.92 2.54
CA GLN A 62 -7.56 -18.75 1.47
C GLN A 62 -6.12 -18.39 1.12
N ALA A 63 -5.52 -17.39 1.77
CA ALA A 63 -4.09 -17.08 1.66
C ALA A 63 -3.33 -17.62 2.88
N SER A 64 -2.04 -17.87 2.71
CA SER A 64 -1.14 -18.21 3.80
C SER A 64 -0.52 -16.93 4.37
N PHE A 65 -0.37 -16.86 5.69
CA PHE A 65 0.21 -15.69 6.35
C PHE A 65 1.37 -16.09 7.27
N VAL A 66 2.50 -15.40 7.10
CA VAL A 66 3.76 -15.70 7.81
C VAL A 66 4.26 -14.43 8.51
N VAL A 67 4.67 -14.60 9.76
CA VAL A 67 5.37 -13.54 10.50
C VAL A 67 6.80 -13.47 9.99
N GLY A 68 7.23 -12.27 9.58
CA GLY A 68 8.59 -12.06 9.08
C GLY A 68 8.80 -10.64 8.56
N ASN A 69 10.02 -10.35 8.15
CA ASN A 69 10.37 -9.08 7.53
C ASN A 69 11.01 -9.29 6.15
N ALA A 70 11.02 -8.24 5.35
CA ALA A 70 11.50 -8.30 3.97
C ALA A 70 13.03 -8.38 3.84
N ALA A 71 13.78 -8.05 4.89
CA ALA A 71 15.25 -8.17 4.86
C ALA A 71 15.72 -9.64 4.89
N ARG A 72 14.82 -10.56 5.27
CA ARG A 72 15.08 -12.01 5.24
C ARG A 72 13.77 -12.77 5.04
N LEU A 73 13.39 -12.97 3.79
CA LEU A 73 12.16 -13.64 3.41
C LEU A 73 12.26 -15.15 3.69
N PRO A 74 11.27 -15.76 4.35
CA PRO A 74 11.26 -17.18 4.66
C PRO A 74 10.84 -18.04 3.45
N CYS A 75 11.40 -17.72 2.28
CA CYS A 75 11.14 -18.37 1.01
C CYS A 75 12.47 -18.88 0.40
N PRO A 76 12.46 -20.04 -0.27
CA PRO A 76 13.61 -20.50 -1.04
C PRO A 76 14.00 -19.49 -2.14
N ALA A 77 15.25 -19.57 -2.59
CA ALA A 77 15.67 -18.82 -3.78
C ALA A 77 14.88 -19.27 -5.01
N ALA A 78 14.58 -18.35 -5.92
CA ALA A 78 13.91 -18.60 -7.20
C ALA A 78 12.59 -19.41 -7.05
N SER A 79 11.75 -19.05 -6.08
CA SER A 79 10.51 -19.76 -5.77
C SER A 79 9.24 -18.92 -5.86
N ILE A 80 9.37 -17.62 -6.10
CA ILE A 80 8.25 -16.66 -6.16
C ILE A 80 8.19 -16.04 -7.56
N ASP A 81 7.03 -16.04 -8.17
CA ASP A 81 6.84 -15.47 -9.50
C ASP A 81 6.41 -14.00 -9.48
N LEU A 82 5.68 -13.61 -8.44
CA LEU A 82 5.19 -12.26 -8.24
C LEU A 82 5.42 -11.82 -6.79
N VAL A 83 6.19 -10.76 -6.59
CA VAL A 83 6.25 -10.05 -5.32
C VAL A 83 5.46 -8.75 -5.43
N VAL A 84 4.59 -8.48 -4.47
CA VAL A 84 3.85 -7.23 -4.36
C VAL A 84 4.29 -6.49 -3.10
N ALA A 85 4.57 -5.20 -3.25
CA ALA A 85 4.86 -4.28 -2.16
C ALA A 85 3.89 -3.08 -2.23
N ALA A 86 2.91 -3.09 -1.35
CA ALA A 86 1.79 -2.14 -1.34
C ALA A 86 2.02 -1.02 -0.32
N GLY A 87 2.81 0.00 -0.65
CA GLY A 87 3.19 1.08 0.27
C GLY A 87 4.07 0.63 1.43
N SER A 88 4.68 -0.54 1.32
CA SER A 88 5.43 -1.18 2.41
C SER A 88 6.93 -0.97 2.32
N LEU A 89 7.51 -0.87 1.12
CA LEU A 89 8.96 -0.65 0.91
C LEU A 89 9.46 0.64 1.58
N ASN A 90 8.62 1.65 1.70
CA ASN A 90 8.93 2.93 2.33
C ASN A 90 9.40 2.81 3.80
N PHE A 91 9.06 1.70 4.46
CA PHE A 91 9.30 1.44 5.89
C PHE A 91 10.32 0.33 6.14
N MET A 92 10.99 -0.16 5.12
CA MET A 92 11.93 -1.28 5.19
C MET A 92 13.36 -0.80 5.00
N PRO A 93 14.38 -1.54 5.52
CA PRO A 93 15.76 -1.41 5.06
C PRO A 93 15.81 -1.76 3.57
N LEU A 94 15.77 -0.76 2.70
CA LEU A 94 15.45 -0.93 1.29
C LEU A 94 16.45 -1.83 0.57
N ASP A 95 17.76 -1.64 0.82
CA ASP A 95 18.82 -2.42 0.18
C ASP A 95 18.72 -3.91 0.54
N ASP A 96 18.54 -4.22 1.82
CA ASP A 96 18.39 -5.60 2.30
C ASP A 96 17.10 -6.23 1.76
N ALA A 97 16.00 -5.47 1.77
CA ALA A 97 14.71 -5.94 1.26
C ALA A 97 14.79 -6.23 -0.25
N LEU A 98 15.37 -5.34 -1.05
CA LEU A 98 15.53 -5.54 -2.49
C LEU A 98 16.45 -6.71 -2.80
N ALA A 99 17.56 -6.87 -2.06
CA ALA A 99 18.47 -8.00 -2.24
C ALA A 99 17.75 -9.34 -1.97
N ASP A 100 16.94 -9.42 -0.92
CA ASP A 100 16.26 -10.67 -0.58
C ASP A 100 15.05 -10.94 -1.48
N ILE A 101 14.34 -9.89 -1.93
CA ILE A 101 13.32 -9.99 -2.98
C ILE A 101 13.92 -10.54 -4.28
N HIS A 102 15.08 -10.04 -4.68
CA HIS A 102 15.82 -10.56 -5.86
C HIS A 102 16.15 -12.04 -5.71
N ARG A 103 16.62 -12.45 -4.53
CA ARG A 103 16.95 -13.86 -4.25
C ARG A 103 15.77 -14.80 -4.39
N VAL A 104 14.58 -14.40 -3.90
CA VAL A 104 13.40 -15.28 -3.92
C VAL A 104 12.64 -15.27 -5.23
N LEU A 105 12.76 -14.22 -6.04
CA LEU A 105 12.12 -14.16 -7.36
C LEU A 105 12.74 -15.20 -8.30
N THR A 106 11.87 -15.83 -9.10
CA THR A 106 12.31 -16.61 -10.26
C THR A 106 12.99 -15.70 -11.28
N PRO A 107 13.83 -16.22 -12.19
CA PRO A 107 14.48 -15.41 -13.23
C PRO A 107 13.49 -14.58 -14.06
N ASP A 108 12.31 -15.13 -14.32
CA ASP A 108 11.21 -14.44 -15.00
C ASP A 108 10.25 -13.74 -14.02
N GLY A 109 10.57 -13.69 -12.72
CA GLY A 109 9.72 -13.11 -11.70
C GLY A 109 9.53 -11.60 -11.88
N VAL A 110 8.57 -11.02 -11.17
CA VAL A 110 8.31 -9.58 -11.17
C VAL A 110 8.05 -9.06 -9.77
N LEU A 111 8.71 -7.97 -9.42
CA LEU A 111 8.34 -7.13 -8.27
C LEU A 111 7.41 -6.02 -8.75
N VAL A 112 6.21 -5.97 -8.20
CA VAL A 112 5.27 -4.86 -8.38
C VAL A 112 5.25 -4.01 -7.13
N ALA A 113 5.80 -2.81 -7.21
CA ALA A 113 5.74 -1.83 -6.14
C ALA A 113 4.70 -0.76 -6.49
N TYR A 114 3.81 -0.47 -5.55
CA TYR A 114 2.84 0.61 -5.72
C TYR A 114 2.55 1.31 -4.40
N ASP A 115 2.20 2.59 -4.52
CA ASP A 115 1.78 3.39 -3.37
C ASP A 115 0.88 4.53 -3.84
N TRP A 116 0.22 5.19 -2.90
CA TRP A 116 -0.51 6.43 -3.14
C TRP A 116 -0.38 7.39 -1.96
N THR A 117 -0.40 8.67 -2.26
CA THR A 117 -0.43 9.71 -1.24
C THR A 117 -1.82 9.81 -0.62
N THR A 118 -1.88 10.34 0.62
CA THR A 118 -3.17 10.61 1.27
C THR A 118 -4.03 11.49 0.36
N ALA A 119 -5.22 11.01 0.03
CA ALA A 119 -6.18 11.72 -0.79
C ALA A 119 -6.73 12.93 -0.02
N ARG A 120 -6.43 14.12 -0.49
CA ARG A 120 -6.69 15.39 0.20
C ARG A 120 -7.32 16.45 -0.67
N GLU A 121 -7.80 16.09 -1.85
CA GLU A 121 -8.45 17.02 -2.76
C GLU A 121 -9.71 16.42 -3.38
N PHE A 122 -10.75 17.22 -3.50
CA PHE A 122 -11.83 16.93 -4.42
C PHE A 122 -11.42 17.26 -5.86
N VAL A 123 -12.07 16.63 -6.84
CA VAL A 123 -11.69 16.79 -8.24
C VAL A 123 -11.77 18.25 -8.71
N ASN A 124 -12.70 19.06 -8.17
CA ASN A 124 -12.93 20.44 -8.61
C ASN A 124 -13.18 21.42 -7.45
N ASP A 125 -12.74 21.12 -6.24
CA ASP A 125 -13.04 21.93 -5.05
C ASP A 125 -11.87 21.87 -4.06
N PRO A 126 -11.33 23.02 -3.58
CA PRO A 126 -10.20 23.07 -2.65
C PRO A 126 -10.61 22.82 -1.18
N ALA A 127 -11.89 22.65 -0.85
CA ALA A 127 -12.35 22.58 0.53
C ALA A 127 -11.70 21.43 1.30
N LEU A 128 -11.51 20.28 0.67
CA LEU A 128 -10.88 19.12 1.31
C LEU A 128 -9.39 19.35 1.60
N ASP A 129 -8.66 20.07 0.73
CA ASP A 129 -7.26 20.40 0.98
C ASP A 129 -7.11 21.37 2.17
N ALA A 130 -8.03 22.33 2.31
CA ALA A 130 -8.06 23.22 3.46
C ALA A 130 -8.30 22.44 4.77
N TRP A 131 -9.28 21.53 4.77
CA TRP A 131 -9.53 20.64 5.90
C TRP A 131 -8.31 19.75 6.21
N PHE A 132 -7.67 19.19 5.21
CA PHE A 132 -6.48 18.34 5.39
C PHE A 132 -5.31 19.09 6.04
N ARG A 133 -5.11 20.35 5.71
CA ARG A 133 -4.10 21.20 6.39
C ARG A 133 -4.42 21.40 7.86
N GLU A 134 -5.68 21.63 8.22
CA GLU A 134 -6.11 21.73 9.62
C GLU A 134 -5.91 20.40 10.36
N PHE A 135 -6.32 19.28 9.73
CA PHE A 135 -6.10 17.94 10.27
C PHE A 135 -4.62 17.66 10.57
N THR A 136 -3.71 18.00 9.66
CA THR A 136 -2.26 17.77 9.84
C THR A 136 -1.63 18.73 10.84
N THR A 137 -2.20 19.91 11.05
CA THR A 137 -1.80 20.84 12.10
C THR A 137 -2.22 20.31 13.47
N ARG A 138 -3.44 19.79 13.59
CA ARG A 138 -3.97 19.22 14.83
C ARG A 138 -3.34 17.87 15.19
N TYR A 139 -3.13 17.03 14.21
CA TYR A 139 -2.53 15.71 14.33
C TYR A 139 -1.30 15.62 13.40
N PRO A 140 -0.13 16.13 13.85
CA PRO A 140 1.05 16.17 13.00
C PRO A 140 1.53 14.77 12.65
N ARG A 141 2.12 14.65 11.46
CA ARG A 141 2.76 13.40 11.05
C ARG A 141 3.94 13.12 11.98
N PRO A 142 4.11 11.87 12.44
CA PRO A 142 5.32 11.52 13.17
C PRO A 142 6.53 11.71 12.23
N SER A 143 7.66 12.12 12.82
CA SER A 143 8.94 12.02 12.12
C SER A 143 9.19 10.53 11.89
N THR A 144 9.24 10.11 10.63
CA THR A 144 9.54 8.73 10.26
C THR A 144 10.80 8.72 9.42
N GLU A 145 11.56 7.63 9.52
CA GLU A 145 12.66 7.35 8.60
C GLU A 145 12.15 6.82 7.25
N ALA A 146 10.85 6.87 7.02
CA ALA A 146 10.24 6.40 5.78
C ALA A 146 10.79 7.15 4.57
N ILE A 147 11.28 6.41 3.60
CA ILE A 147 11.81 6.95 2.35
C ILE A 147 10.62 7.21 1.42
N PHE A 148 10.56 8.39 0.82
CA PHE A 148 9.61 8.62 -0.26
C PHE A 148 10.07 7.87 -1.50
N LEU A 149 9.28 6.89 -1.93
CA LEU A 149 9.54 6.11 -3.13
C LEU A 149 8.61 6.54 -4.25
N ASP A 150 9.21 6.78 -5.40
CA ASP A 150 8.55 6.96 -6.67
C ASP A 150 9.29 6.12 -7.73
N PRO A 151 8.75 5.93 -8.95
CA PRO A 151 9.41 5.12 -9.95
C PRO A 151 10.85 5.54 -10.27
N PRO A 152 11.22 6.85 -10.40
CA PRO A 152 12.60 7.27 -10.56
C PRO A 152 13.50 6.89 -9.38
N THR A 153 13.01 7.01 -8.15
CA THR A 153 13.77 6.63 -6.95
C THR A 153 13.98 5.12 -6.87
N LEU A 154 12.92 4.34 -7.16
CA LEU A 154 13.03 2.88 -7.25
C LEU A 154 14.04 2.44 -8.30
N ALA A 155 14.07 3.06 -9.48
CA ALA A 155 15.04 2.76 -10.52
C ALA A 155 16.49 3.02 -10.08
N ARG A 156 16.71 4.02 -9.23
CA ARG A 156 18.08 4.31 -8.69
C ARG A 156 18.48 3.36 -7.56
N CYS A 157 17.55 3.02 -6.67
CA CYS A 157 17.85 2.20 -5.49
C CYS A 157 17.88 0.70 -5.81
N ALA A 158 17.06 0.25 -6.76
CA ALA A 158 16.92 -1.17 -7.09
C ALA A 158 17.97 -1.64 -8.11
N SER A 159 19.27 -1.55 -7.78
CA SER A 159 20.36 -1.84 -8.71
C SER A 159 20.39 -3.28 -9.25
N ALA A 160 19.81 -4.24 -8.50
CA ALA A 160 19.66 -5.64 -8.94
C ALA A 160 18.42 -5.86 -9.84
N PHE A 161 17.69 -4.81 -10.19
CA PHE A 161 16.48 -4.87 -10.99
C PHE A 161 16.54 -3.94 -12.18
N THR A 162 15.76 -4.28 -13.20
CA THR A 162 15.43 -3.38 -14.31
C THR A 162 14.01 -2.88 -14.10
N LEU A 163 13.80 -1.57 -14.07
CA LEU A 163 12.46 -0.98 -14.13
C LEU A 163 11.91 -1.15 -15.55
N ALA A 164 11.08 -2.16 -15.76
CA ALA A 164 10.54 -2.49 -17.08
C ALA A 164 9.39 -1.59 -17.49
N ASN A 165 8.55 -1.20 -16.54
CA ASN A 165 7.43 -0.31 -16.78
C ASN A 165 7.07 0.44 -15.49
N ALA A 166 6.51 1.63 -15.64
CA ALA A 166 5.93 2.37 -14.53
C ALA A 166 4.83 3.31 -15.03
N MET A 167 3.85 3.54 -14.18
CA MET A 167 2.82 4.56 -14.41
C MET A 167 2.55 5.34 -13.14
N THR A 168 2.26 6.61 -13.29
CA THR A 168 1.62 7.42 -12.24
C THR A 168 0.14 7.55 -12.54
N PHE A 169 -0.66 7.72 -11.51
CA PHE A 169 -2.10 7.89 -11.67
C PHE A 169 -2.65 9.00 -10.78
N ALA A 170 -3.76 9.58 -11.23
CA ALA A 170 -4.58 10.52 -10.48
C ALA A 170 -6.04 10.04 -10.58
N TRP A 171 -6.40 9.05 -9.76
CA TRP A 171 -7.71 8.39 -9.89
C TRP A 171 -8.73 8.96 -8.92
N PRO A 172 -9.91 9.39 -9.40
CA PRO A 172 -11.01 9.75 -8.54
C PRO A 172 -11.67 8.49 -7.94
N LEU A 173 -12.10 8.63 -6.69
CA LEU A 173 -12.94 7.67 -5.99
C LEU A 173 -14.09 8.41 -5.34
N MET A 174 -15.33 7.98 -5.62
CA MET A 174 -16.50 8.53 -4.96
C MET A 174 -16.51 8.13 -3.49
N MET A 175 -16.51 9.10 -2.59
CA MET A 175 -16.50 8.90 -1.14
C MET A 175 -17.61 9.70 -0.46
N THR A 176 -18.25 9.08 0.51
CA THR A 176 -19.12 9.76 1.47
C THR A 176 -18.29 10.32 2.62
N THR A 177 -18.87 11.18 3.44
CA THR A 177 -18.26 11.69 4.68
C THR A 177 -17.74 10.55 5.55
N GLU A 178 -18.56 9.51 5.77
CA GLU A 178 -18.22 8.39 6.63
C GLU A 178 -17.10 7.51 6.02
N ALA A 179 -17.10 7.37 4.69
CA ALA A 179 -16.05 6.61 4.01
C ALA A 179 -14.70 7.33 4.11
N TYR A 180 -14.70 8.67 3.94
CA TYR A 180 -13.50 9.48 4.08
C TYR A 180 -13.04 9.57 5.55
N GLU A 181 -13.96 9.74 6.52
CA GLU A 181 -13.63 9.64 7.95
C GLU A 181 -12.91 8.34 8.27
N ARG A 182 -13.49 7.19 7.88
CA ARG A 182 -12.83 5.87 8.11
C ARG A 182 -11.46 5.78 7.46
N TYR A 183 -11.30 6.32 6.27
CA TYR A 183 -10.00 6.37 5.59
C TYR A 183 -8.99 7.21 6.39
N MET A 184 -9.37 8.41 6.82
CA MET A 184 -8.49 9.28 7.60
C MET A 184 -8.09 8.68 8.96
N LEU A 185 -8.97 7.89 9.59
CA LEU A 185 -8.64 7.19 10.84
C LEU A 185 -7.60 6.08 10.67
N THR A 186 -7.23 5.69 9.44
CA THR A 186 -6.13 4.74 9.17
C THR A 186 -4.78 5.42 8.97
N GLU A 187 -4.73 6.75 8.93
CA GLU A 187 -3.51 7.49 8.69
C GLU A 187 -2.52 7.39 9.86
N THR A 188 -1.23 7.45 9.55
CA THR A 188 -0.13 7.36 10.53
C THR A 188 -0.17 8.47 11.58
N ASN A 189 -0.70 9.65 11.22
CA ASN A 189 -0.97 10.77 12.12
C ASN A 189 -1.89 10.36 13.27
N VAL A 190 -2.99 9.67 12.94
CA VAL A 190 -3.96 9.19 13.94
C VAL A 190 -3.32 8.16 14.84
N ALA A 191 -2.61 7.18 14.26
CA ALA A 191 -1.89 6.19 15.04
C ALA A 191 -0.85 6.83 15.99
N ALA A 192 -0.17 7.89 15.56
CA ALA A 192 0.77 8.64 16.37
C ALA A 192 0.05 9.41 17.50
N ALA A 193 -1.04 10.10 17.22
CA ALA A 193 -1.85 10.83 18.19
C ALA A 193 -2.40 9.89 19.30
N VAL A 194 -2.89 8.71 18.89
CA VAL A 194 -3.42 7.70 19.84
C VAL A 194 -2.29 7.18 20.74
N ARG A 195 -1.10 6.87 20.18
CA ARG A 195 0.06 6.50 21.01
C ARG A 195 0.51 7.64 21.95
N GLY A 196 0.31 8.89 21.53
CA GLY A 196 0.55 10.08 22.34
C GLY A 196 -0.50 10.35 23.42
N GLY A 197 -1.55 9.51 23.53
CA GLY A 197 -2.59 9.57 24.55
C GLY A 197 -3.89 10.24 24.12
N THR A 198 -4.03 10.68 22.86
CA THR A 198 -5.31 11.20 22.35
C THR A 198 -6.30 10.07 22.14
N PRO A 199 -7.50 10.08 22.76
CA PRO A 199 -8.49 9.02 22.52
C PRO A 199 -8.94 8.97 21.05
N LEU A 200 -9.02 7.76 20.46
CA LEU A 200 -9.46 7.60 19.08
C LEU A 200 -10.85 8.17 18.83
N ASP A 201 -11.75 8.08 19.83
CA ASP A 201 -13.12 8.62 19.72
C ASP A 201 -13.16 10.16 19.70
N GLU A 202 -12.19 10.83 20.34
CA GLU A 202 -12.02 12.28 20.22
C GLU A 202 -11.65 12.67 18.79
N ILE A 203 -10.66 11.97 18.20
CA ILE A 203 -10.22 12.20 16.83
C ILE A 203 -11.39 11.95 15.86
N ARG A 204 -12.10 10.84 16.05
CA ARG A 204 -13.27 10.49 15.24
C ARG A 204 -14.37 11.56 15.32
N THR A 205 -14.67 12.03 16.52
CA THR A 205 -15.69 13.07 16.75
C THR A 205 -15.30 14.36 16.03
N TRP A 206 -14.06 14.78 16.16
CA TRP A 206 -13.55 15.97 15.47
C TRP A 206 -13.61 15.81 13.94
N CYS A 207 -13.11 14.69 13.39
CA CYS A 207 -13.17 14.42 11.96
C CYS A 207 -14.62 14.46 11.45
N ARG A 208 -15.55 13.80 12.15
CA ARG A 208 -16.96 13.74 11.75
C ARG A 208 -17.61 15.12 11.73
N ALA A 209 -17.40 15.90 12.78
CA ALA A 209 -17.97 17.23 12.90
C ALA A 209 -17.47 18.16 11.79
N THR A 210 -16.17 18.17 11.56
CA THR A 210 -15.56 19.10 10.58
C THR A 210 -15.74 18.65 9.13
N LEU A 211 -15.74 17.34 8.84
CA LEU A 211 -16.01 16.82 7.50
C LEU A 211 -17.48 16.99 7.07
N ALA A 212 -18.42 17.10 8.02
CA ALA A 212 -19.82 17.31 7.68
C ALA A 212 -20.02 18.58 6.84
N ASP A 213 -19.35 19.67 7.19
CA ASP A 213 -19.41 20.93 6.45
C ASP A 213 -18.71 20.84 5.09
N VAL A 214 -17.55 20.16 5.05
CA VAL A 214 -16.72 19.98 3.83
C VAL A 214 -17.45 19.14 2.78
N PHE A 215 -18.14 18.08 3.20
CA PHE A 215 -18.89 17.21 2.30
C PHE A 215 -20.33 17.72 2.04
N ALA A 216 -20.84 18.61 2.87
CA ALA A 216 -22.19 19.19 2.74
C ALA A 216 -23.30 18.13 2.49
N GLY A 217 -23.20 16.99 3.17
CA GLY A 217 -24.17 15.90 3.12
C GLY A 217 -24.24 15.11 1.79
N ARG A 218 -23.29 15.27 0.89
CA ARG A 218 -23.24 14.56 -0.41
C ARG A 218 -21.89 13.86 -0.64
N PRO A 219 -21.86 12.76 -1.42
CA PRO A 219 -20.60 12.17 -1.86
C PRO A 219 -19.83 13.11 -2.80
N HIS A 220 -18.50 13.03 -2.72
CA HIS A 220 -17.58 13.75 -3.60
C HIS A 220 -16.56 12.80 -4.24
N GLU A 221 -16.11 13.15 -5.44
CA GLU A 221 -14.95 12.51 -6.06
C GLU A 221 -13.67 13.02 -5.39
N VAL A 222 -13.04 12.15 -4.60
CA VAL A 222 -11.75 12.40 -3.96
C VAL A 222 -10.64 11.84 -4.84
N ARG A 223 -9.61 12.63 -5.14
CA ARG A 223 -8.52 12.26 -6.02
C ARG A 223 -7.38 11.60 -5.27
N PHE A 224 -6.97 10.43 -5.75
CA PHE A 224 -5.84 9.66 -5.24
C PHE A 224 -4.70 9.71 -6.25
N HIS A 225 -3.55 10.25 -5.83
CA HIS A 225 -2.32 10.25 -6.62
C HIS A 225 -1.43 9.11 -6.18
N GLY A 226 -0.86 8.37 -7.12
CA GLY A 226 0.01 7.26 -6.81
C GLY A 226 0.79 6.78 -8.02
N TYR A 227 1.46 5.64 -7.82
CA TYR A 227 2.22 4.99 -8.88
C TYR A 227 2.08 3.46 -8.83
N ILE A 228 2.40 2.82 -9.94
CA ILE A 228 2.64 1.39 -10.05
C ILE A 228 3.96 1.23 -10.81
N ALA A 229 4.89 0.44 -10.27
CA ALA A 229 6.18 0.16 -10.89
C ALA A 229 6.40 -1.35 -11.00
N TYR A 230 6.92 -1.79 -12.15
CA TYR A 230 7.20 -3.19 -12.48
C TYR A 230 8.71 -3.35 -12.64
N LEU A 231 9.31 -4.17 -11.77
CA LEU A 231 10.75 -4.39 -11.75
C LEU A 231 11.02 -5.88 -11.98
N HIS A 232 11.89 -6.18 -12.93
CA HIS A 232 12.36 -7.55 -13.18
C HIS A 232 13.77 -7.74 -12.62
N PRO A 233 14.09 -8.92 -12.06
CA PRO A 233 15.44 -9.23 -11.67
C PRO A 233 16.39 -9.01 -12.85
N TRP A 234 17.51 -8.35 -12.60
CA TRP A 234 18.53 -8.24 -13.63
C TRP A 234 19.29 -9.58 -13.71
N VAL A 235 19.25 -10.21 -14.88
CA VAL A 235 19.95 -11.45 -15.18
C VAL A 235 21.22 -11.03 -15.91
N GLY A 236 22.33 -10.98 -15.20
CA GLY A 236 23.67 -10.64 -15.73
C GLY A 236 24.21 -11.64 -16.74
#